data_32095d5fd61075665744b6d52363b387
#
_entry.id   32095d5fd61075665744b6d52363b387
#
_cell.length_a   1.000
_cell.length_b   1.000
_cell.length_c   1.000
_cell.angle_alpha   90.00
_cell.angle_beta   90.00
_cell.angle_gamma   90.00
#
_symmetry.space_group_name_H-M   'P 1'
#
loop_
_entity.id
_entity.type
_entity.pdbx_description
1 polymer ?
#
loop_
_entity_poly.entity_id
_entity_poly.type
_entity_poly.pdbx_seq_one_letter_code
_entity_poly.pdbx_strand_id
1 'polypeptide(L)'
;MRSKLEVCIDSISGLEACINGKADRIELCSSLELGGLTPSDELMELASEINIPCRVMIRPKKGNFEYSSKDLQQMFRDIDKTRSYNLDGVVFGATLLNGELDQEFLDELIRHSDGIKKTLHRAVDTIPKTIEAVEIAINLGFDTILSSGGYATVMEGLAVLKEMQQRASGRIEIMPGSGINPQNISEILSDSHFTWLHSSCSIHRQNSKITDSQTIKEIKTAINV
;
A
#
# COMPACT_ATOMS: atom_id res chain seq x y z
N MET A 1 -0.41 -21.22 3.63
CA MET A 1 -0.04 -20.16 4.59
C MET A 1 -1.24 -19.25 4.79
N ARG A 2 -1.36 -18.61 5.95
CA ARG A 2 -2.49 -17.74 6.29
C ARG A 2 -2.28 -16.35 5.71
N SER A 3 -3.26 -15.78 5.03
CA SER A 3 -3.19 -14.41 4.54
C SER A 3 -3.19 -13.40 5.69
N LYS A 4 -2.63 -12.22 5.45
CA LYS A 4 -2.51 -11.11 6.41
C LYS A 4 -3.19 -9.87 5.86
N LEU A 5 -3.61 -8.97 6.74
CA LEU A 5 -4.32 -7.75 6.38
C LEU A 5 -3.48 -6.51 6.70
N GLU A 6 -3.19 -5.74 5.67
CA GLU A 6 -2.72 -4.35 5.78
C GLU A 6 -3.92 -3.41 5.72
N VAL A 7 -3.96 -2.43 6.62
CA VAL A 7 -5.05 -1.44 6.69
C VAL A 7 -4.48 -0.04 6.45
N CYS A 8 -4.99 0.67 5.43
CA CYS A 8 -4.61 2.07 5.21
C CYS A 8 -5.47 3.00 6.05
N ILE A 9 -4.81 3.94 6.71
CA ILE A 9 -5.43 4.93 7.60
C ILE A 9 -4.80 6.32 7.43
N ASP A 10 -5.55 7.36 7.83
CA ASP A 10 -5.11 8.76 7.78
C ASP A 10 -5.48 9.56 9.05
N SER A 11 -5.74 8.87 10.14
CA SER A 11 -6.21 9.50 11.39
C SER A 11 -5.84 8.71 12.63
N ILE A 12 -5.83 9.38 13.77
CA ILE A 12 -5.61 8.76 15.09
C ILE A 12 -6.70 7.73 15.39
N SER A 13 -7.96 8.02 15.06
CA SER A 13 -9.05 7.05 15.22
C SER A 13 -8.87 5.81 14.34
N GLY A 14 -8.19 5.95 13.18
CA GLY A 14 -7.77 4.83 12.34
C GLY A 14 -6.71 3.96 13.01
N LEU A 15 -5.72 4.55 13.71
CA LEU A 15 -4.75 3.81 14.52
C LEU A 15 -5.44 3.00 15.62
N GLU A 16 -6.37 3.61 16.35
CA GLU A 16 -7.16 2.93 17.39
C GLU A 16 -8.00 1.78 16.80
N ALA A 17 -8.60 1.98 15.63
CA ALA A 17 -9.35 0.94 14.95
C ALA A 17 -8.45 -0.25 14.53
N CYS A 18 -7.21 0.01 14.07
CA CYS A 18 -6.23 -1.02 13.73
C CYS A 18 -5.80 -1.82 14.96
N ILE A 19 -5.55 -1.18 16.10
CA ILE A 19 -5.22 -1.84 17.36
C ILE A 19 -6.38 -2.74 17.80
N ASN A 20 -7.59 -2.18 17.86
CA ASN A 20 -8.80 -2.90 18.31
C ASN A 20 -9.23 -4.01 17.35
N GLY A 21 -8.99 -3.83 16.06
CA GLY A 21 -9.28 -4.80 14.99
C GLY A 21 -8.19 -5.85 14.80
N LYS A 22 -6.99 -5.64 15.39
CA LYS A 22 -5.80 -6.50 15.25
C LYS A 22 -5.32 -6.60 13.80
N ALA A 23 -5.17 -5.45 13.13
CA ALA A 23 -4.51 -5.38 11.83
C ALA A 23 -3.09 -6.00 11.90
N ASP A 24 -2.64 -6.63 10.81
CA ASP A 24 -1.29 -7.22 10.79
C ASP A 24 -0.21 -6.20 10.38
N ARG A 25 -0.60 -5.15 9.65
CA ARG A 25 0.24 -4.02 9.25
C ARG A 25 -0.64 -2.81 8.98
N ILE A 26 -0.07 -1.64 9.10
CA ILE A 26 -0.71 -0.36 8.78
C ILE A 26 0.03 0.27 7.60
N GLU A 27 -0.72 0.79 6.63
CA GLU A 27 -0.24 1.81 5.71
C GLU A 27 -0.68 3.17 6.24
N LEU A 28 0.30 3.99 6.62
CA LEU A 28 0.06 5.29 7.24
C LEU A 28 0.06 6.39 6.20
N CYS A 29 -1.06 7.08 6.06
CA CYS A 29 -1.30 8.11 5.06
C CYS A 29 -1.79 9.42 5.70
N SER A 30 -2.03 10.40 4.87
CA SER A 30 -3.00 11.47 5.04
C SER A 30 -3.90 11.50 3.82
N SER A 31 -5.07 12.15 3.90
CA SER A 31 -5.93 12.44 2.74
C SER A 31 -6.25 11.19 1.89
N LEU A 32 -6.80 10.14 2.49
CA LEU A 32 -7.17 8.90 1.79
C LEU A 32 -8.17 9.14 0.65
N GLU A 33 -8.99 10.19 0.72
CA GLU A 33 -9.89 10.62 -0.35
C GLU A 33 -9.16 11.06 -1.62
N LEU A 34 -7.86 11.42 -1.51
CA LEU A 34 -6.96 11.75 -2.63
C LEU A 34 -6.08 10.56 -3.05
N GLY A 35 -6.33 9.37 -2.48
CA GLY A 35 -5.55 8.16 -2.72
C GLY A 35 -4.32 8.03 -1.82
N GLY A 36 -4.28 8.77 -0.69
CA GLY A 36 -3.19 8.77 0.27
C GLY A 36 -2.03 9.71 -0.10
N LEU A 37 -1.66 10.57 0.83
CA LEU A 37 -0.48 11.43 0.78
C LEU A 37 0.42 11.13 2.00
N THR A 38 1.61 11.71 2.03
CA THR A 38 2.53 11.61 3.17
C THR A 38 1.83 12.07 4.46
N PRO A 39 1.84 11.28 5.55
CA PRO A 39 1.22 11.64 6.82
C PRO A 39 1.97 12.76 7.54
N SER A 40 1.34 13.35 8.58
CA SER A 40 1.99 14.31 9.46
C SER A 40 3.01 13.65 10.38
N ASP A 41 3.97 14.43 10.87
CA ASP A 41 4.97 13.98 11.85
C ASP A 41 4.29 13.45 13.12
N GLU A 42 3.24 14.14 13.61
CA GLU A 42 2.44 13.71 14.77
C GLU A 42 1.85 12.30 14.59
N LEU A 43 1.31 12.00 13.41
CA LEU A 43 0.72 10.69 13.15
C LEU A 43 1.79 9.60 13.03
N MET A 44 2.97 9.92 12.47
CA MET A 44 4.12 9.01 12.43
C MET A 44 4.66 8.72 13.85
N GLU A 45 4.75 9.74 14.71
CA GLU A 45 5.18 9.60 16.10
C GLU A 45 4.24 8.66 16.86
N LEU A 46 2.92 8.91 16.80
CA LEU A 46 1.93 8.04 17.45
C LEU A 46 1.97 6.60 16.90
N ALA A 47 2.18 6.44 15.59
CA ALA A 47 2.31 5.12 14.96
C ALA A 47 3.58 4.38 15.41
N SER A 48 4.64 5.09 15.81
CA SER A 48 5.88 4.48 16.30
C SER A 48 5.74 3.88 17.71
N GLU A 49 4.74 4.32 18.47
CA GLU A 49 4.49 3.84 19.84
C GLU A 49 3.66 2.54 19.87
N ILE A 50 3.07 2.13 18.74
CA ILE A 50 2.23 0.93 18.70
C ILE A 50 3.01 -0.29 18.21
N ASN A 51 2.61 -1.47 18.67
CA ASN A 51 3.25 -2.74 18.28
C ASN A 51 2.59 -3.37 17.05
N ILE A 52 2.39 -2.57 15.99
CA ILE A 52 1.92 -3.03 14.67
C ILE A 52 2.89 -2.45 13.63
N PRO A 53 3.49 -3.26 12.73
CA PRO A 53 4.35 -2.74 11.67
C PRO A 53 3.64 -1.66 10.85
N CYS A 54 4.31 -0.53 10.60
CA CYS A 54 3.74 0.57 9.82
C CYS A 54 4.61 0.90 8.61
N ARG A 55 4.00 0.98 7.44
CA ARG A 55 4.60 1.51 6.22
C ARG A 55 4.03 2.90 5.94
N VAL A 56 4.89 3.84 5.64
CA VAL A 56 4.53 5.25 5.48
C VAL A 56 4.38 5.59 4.00
N MET A 57 3.25 6.19 3.63
CA MET A 57 3.06 6.75 2.30
C MET A 57 4.02 7.92 2.07
N ILE A 58 4.86 7.81 1.05
CA ILE A 58 5.78 8.85 0.59
C ILE A 58 5.25 9.42 -0.73
N ARG A 59 4.32 10.35 -0.62
CA ARG A 59 3.65 11.01 -1.73
C ARG A 59 3.39 12.47 -1.38
N PRO A 60 4.27 13.40 -1.81
CA PRO A 60 4.28 14.78 -1.32
C PRO A 60 3.15 15.65 -1.88
N LYS A 61 2.48 15.22 -2.97
CA LYS A 61 1.43 15.99 -3.63
C LYS A 61 0.31 15.11 -4.21
N LYS A 62 -0.88 15.70 -4.33
CA LYS A 62 -2.02 15.11 -5.05
C LYS A 62 -1.84 15.13 -6.57
N GLY A 63 -2.66 14.36 -7.27
CA GLY A 63 -2.68 14.30 -8.74
C GLY A 63 -1.95 13.07 -9.26
N ASN A 64 -1.27 13.21 -10.41
CA ASN A 64 -0.50 12.15 -11.04
C ASN A 64 0.76 11.78 -10.22
N PHE A 65 1.50 10.80 -10.70
CA PHE A 65 2.71 10.30 -10.05
C PHE A 65 4.00 10.79 -10.74
N GLU A 66 3.90 11.93 -11.43
CA GLU A 66 5.04 12.60 -12.05
C GLU A 66 5.64 13.60 -11.08
N TYR A 67 6.93 13.49 -10.83
CA TYR A 67 7.61 14.28 -9.82
C TYR A 67 8.77 15.07 -10.38
N SER A 68 9.05 16.21 -9.73
CA SER A 68 10.22 17.04 -10.00
C SER A 68 11.37 16.70 -9.05
N SER A 69 12.58 17.21 -9.35
CA SER A 69 13.72 17.10 -8.43
C SER A 69 13.43 17.72 -7.05
N LYS A 70 12.55 18.72 -6.96
CA LYS A 70 12.12 19.28 -5.67
C LYS A 70 11.24 18.29 -4.90
N ASP A 71 10.36 17.59 -5.59
CA ASP A 71 9.53 16.54 -4.99
C ASP A 71 10.42 15.40 -4.48
N LEU A 72 11.44 14.99 -5.27
CA LEU A 72 12.41 13.97 -4.87
C LEU A 72 13.11 14.33 -3.55
N GLN A 73 13.58 15.55 -3.42
CA GLN A 73 14.22 16.02 -2.19
C GLN A 73 13.24 16.04 -1.00
N GLN A 74 11.96 16.29 -1.24
CA GLN A 74 10.95 16.16 -0.18
C GLN A 74 10.74 14.70 0.20
N MET A 75 10.62 13.80 -0.79
CA MET A 75 10.46 12.37 -0.54
C MET A 75 11.65 11.78 0.23
N PHE A 76 12.88 12.21 -0.04
CA PHE A 76 14.05 11.83 0.76
C PHE A 76 13.91 12.23 2.23
N ARG A 77 13.49 13.47 2.50
CA ARG A 77 13.26 13.93 3.89
C ARG A 77 12.16 13.11 4.59
N ASP A 78 11.11 12.75 3.87
CA ASP A 78 10.00 11.97 4.42
C ASP A 78 10.42 10.51 4.71
N ILE A 79 11.30 9.93 3.88
CA ILE A 79 11.94 8.63 4.12
C ILE A 79 12.84 8.70 5.36
N ASP A 80 13.65 9.75 5.50
CA ASP A 80 14.53 9.93 6.66
C ASP A 80 13.72 10.07 7.97
N LYS A 81 12.59 10.77 7.94
CA LYS A 81 11.64 10.84 9.06
C LYS A 81 11.07 9.47 9.40
N THR A 82 10.62 8.70 8.39
CA THR A 82 10.12 7.33 8.58
C THR A 82 11.15 6.48 9.33
N ARG A 83 12.42 6.58 8.93
CA ARG A 83 13.53 5.87 9.57
C ARG A 83 13.77 6.37 11.00
N SER A 84 13.70 7.69 11.24
CA SER A 84 13.93 8.27 12.58
C SER A 84 12.88 7.84 13.61
N TYR A 85 11.64 7.54 13.16
CA TYR A 85 10.58 6.97 13.98
C TYR A 85 10.61 5.44 14.05
N ASN A 86 11.62 4.77 13.50
CA ASN A 86 11.73 3.29 13.44
C ASN A 86 10.51 2.58 12.86
N LEU A 87 9.83 3.19 11.89
CA LEU A 87 8.71 2.57 11.20
C LEU A 87 9.21 1.53 10.17
N ASP A 88 8.37 0.51 9.88
CA ASP A 88 8.75 -0.73 9.15
C ASP A 88 9.20 -0.47 7.70
N GLY A 89 8.64 0.54 7.04
CA GLY A 89 8.96 0.79 5.64
C GLY A 89 8.23 1.97 5.03
N VAL A 90 8.35 2.07 3.73
CA VAL A 90 7.81 3.16 2.92
C VAL A 90 6.99 2.63 1.74
N VAL A 91 6.06 3.47 1.26
CA VAL A 91 5.18 3.18 0.14
C VAL A 91 5.29 4.33 -0.85
N PHE A 92 5.74 4.07 -2.08
CA PHE A 92 5.88 5.09 -3.11
C PHE A 92 5.76 4.50 -4.52
N GLY A 93 5.69 5.36 -5.52
CA GLY A 93 5.70 5.01 -6.93
C GLY A 93 5.78 6.28 -7.77
N ALA A 94 6.40 6.22 -8.93
CA ALA A 94 6.56 7.33 -9.85
C ALA A 94 6.35 6.88 -11.29
N THR A 95 5.78 7.77 -12.12
CA THR A 95 5.54 7.54 -13.55
C THR A 95 6.08 8.68 -14.38
N LEU A 96 6.42 8.38 -15.63
CA LEU A 96 6.73 9.33 -16.66
C LEU A 96 5.46 9.85 -17.36
N LEU A 97 5.57 10.95 -18.10
CA LEU A 97 4.51 11.51 -18.93
C LEU A 97 3.95 10.52 -19.98
N ASN A 98 4.75 9.55 -20.42
CA ASN A 98 4.35 8.52 -21.36
C ASN A 98 3.57 7.37 -20.68
N GLY A 99 3.35 7.45 -19.35
CA GLY A 99 2.64 6.46 -18.56
C GLY A 99 3.47 5.25 -18.14
N GLU A 100 4.77 5.22 -18.37
CA GLU A 100 5.65 4.16 -17.87
C GLU A 100 6.14 4.48 -16.44
N LEU A 101 6.64 3.45 -15.72
CA LEU A 101 7.31 3.69 -14.44
C LEU A 101 8.60 4.49 -14.66
N ASP A 102 8.79 5.54 -13.86
CA ASP A 102 10.04 6.33 -13.85
C ASP A 102 11.11 5.56 -13.06
N GLN A 103 11.81 4.67 -13.77
CA GLN A 103 12.79 3.77 -13.17
C GLN A 103 13.99 4.51 -12.57
N GLU A 104 14.42 5.63 -13.16
CA GLU A 104 15.55 6.42 -12.65
C GLU A 104 15.17 7.08 -11.32
N PHE A 105 14.01 7.73 -11.28
CA PHE A 105 13.46 8.32 -10.06
C PHE A 105 13.22 7.30 -8.96
N LEU A 106 12.65 6.15 -9.32
CA LEU A 106 12.39 5.04 -8.38
C LEU A 106 13.68 4.45 -7.83
N ASP A 107 14.72 4.28 -8.64
CA ASP A 107 16.02 3.76 -8.20
C ASP A 107 16.68 4.69 -7.17
N GLU A 108 16.57 6.01 -7.33
CA GLU A 108 17.03 6.98 -6.32
C GLU A 108 16.30 6.80 -4.98
N LEU A 109 14.97 6.64 -5.01
CA LEU A 109 14.18 6.40 -3.79
C LEU A 109 14.50 5.05 -3.14
N ILE A 110 14.67 4.00 -3.94
CA ILE A 110 15.06 2.66 -3.47
C ILE A 110 16.39 2.71 -2.74
N ARG A 111 17.40 3.34 -3.34
CA ARG A 111 18.73 3.49 -2.71
C ARG A 111 18.66 4.31 -1.43
N HIS A 112 17.88 5.39 -1.42
CA HIS A 112 17.69 6.22 -0.23
C HIS A 112 16.92 5.49 0.89
N SER A 113 16.09 4.51 0.52
CA SER A 113 15.30 3.68 1.47
C SER A 113 16.02 2.41 1.92
N ASP A 114 17.33 2.29 1.73
CA ASP A 114 18.06 1.09 2.16
C ASP A 114 17.86 0.79 3.64
N GLY A 115 17.75 -0.48 3.97
CA GLY A 115 17.53 -0.97 5.33
C GLY A 115 16.07 -1.00 5.81
N ILE A 116 15.10 -0.44 5.07
CA ILE A 116 13.67 -0.50 5.39
C ILE A 116 12.85 -1.11 4.24
N LYS A 117 11.63 -1.59 4.53
CA LYS A 117 10.75 -2.22 3.53
C LYS A 117 10.18 -1.22 2.53
N LYS A 118 10.01 -1.65 1.28
CA LYS A 118 9.59 -0.82 0.16
C LYS A 118 8.39 -1.43 -0.57
N THR A 119 7.30 -0.65 -0.67
CA THR A 119 6.09 -1.01 -1.43
C THR A 119 5.94 -0.08 -2.63
N LEU A 120 5.83 -0.65 -3.83
CA LEU A 120 5.34 0.07 -5.00
C LEU A 120 3.81 0.20 -4.87
N HIS A 121 3.32 1.43 -4.77
CA HIS A 121 1.88 1.68 -4.63
C HIS A 121 1.14 1.63 -5.97
N ARG A 122 -0.15 1.96 -5.96
CA ARG A 122 -1.08 1.88 -7.08
C ARG A 122 -0.74 2.78 -8.30
N ALA A 123 0.39 3.48 -8.32
CA ALA A 123 0.92 4.05 -9.57
C ALA A 123 1.11 2.97 -10.64
N VAL A 124 1.41 1.73 -10.23
CA VAL A 124 1.48 0.57 -11.12
C VAL A 124 0.16 0.27 -11.85
N ASP A 125 -0.98 0.66 -11.29
CA ASP A 125 -2.30 0.47 -11.91
C ASP A 125 -2.60 1.49 -13.03
N THR A 126 -1.79 2.55 -13.15
CA THR A 126 -1.97 3.59 -14.18
C THR A 126 -1.12 3.36 -15.42
N ILE A 127 -0.24 2.37 -15.40
CA ILE A 127 0.64 2.08 -16.53
C ILE A 127 0.01 1.07 -17.49
N PRO A 128 0.30 1.15 -18.81
CA PRO A 128 -0.30 0.25 -19.79
C PRO A 128 0.04 -1.23 -19.63
N LYS A 129 1.18 -1.53 -19.01
CA LYS A 129 1.76 -2.88 -18.93
C LYS A 129 1.98 -3.31 -17.48
N THR A 130 0.90 -3.38 -16.72
CA THR A 130 0.91 -3.69 -15.27
C THR A 130 1.62 -5.01 -14.95
N ILE A 131 1.47 -6.05 -15.78
CA ILE A 131 2.12 -7.35 -15.57
C ILE A 131 3.65 -7.25 -15.78
N GLU A 132 4.10 -6.48 -16.78
CA GLU A 132 5.54 -6.29 -17.03
C GLU A 132 6.21 -5.50 -15.90
N ALA A 133 5.48 -4.65 -15.20
CA ALA A 133 5.98 -3.90 -14.05
C ALA A 133 6.46 -4.79 -12.90
N VAL A 134 6.02 -6.04 -12.83
CA VAL A 134 6.50 -7.00 -11.81
C VAL A 134 8.01 -7.20 -11.93
N GLU A 135 8.54 -7.41 -13.13
CA GLU A 135 9.98 -7.56 -13.33
C GLU A 135 10.76 -6.27 -13.04
N ILE A 136 10.18 -5.12 -13.43
CA ILE A 136 10.78 -3.80 -13.14
C ILE A 136 10.88 -3.61 -11.62
N ALA A 137 9.82 -3.87 -10.88
CA ALA A 137 9.80 -3.71 -9.43
C ALA A 137 10.78 -4.67 -8.71
N ILE A 138 10.91 -5.92 -9.20
CA ILE A 138 11.89 -6.88 -8.70
C ILE A 138 13.31 -6.36 -8.92
N ASN A 139 13.62 -5.91 -10.15
CA ASN A 139 14.95 -5.43 -10.51
C ASN A 139 15.35 -4.16 -9.75
N LEU A 140 14.38 -3.28 -9.45
CA LEU A 140 14.59 -2.10 -8.62
C LEU A 140 14.77 -2.43 -7.12
N GLY A 141 14.30 -3.59 -6.64
CA GLY A 141 14.43 -4.00 -5.25
C GLY A 141 13.26 -3.63 -4.35
N PHE A 142 12.05 -3.53 -4.90
CA PHE A 142 10.83 -3.48 -4.09
C PHE A 142 10.55 -4.82 -3.40
N ASP A 143 9.97 -4.75 -2.19
CA ASP A 143 9.53 -5.94 -1.44
C ASP A 143 8.09 -6.33 -1.79
N THR A 144 7.25 -5.35 -2.15
CA THR A 144 5.80 -5.53 -2.35
C THR A 144 5.30 -4.64 -3.49
N ILE A 145 4.33 -5.14 -4.26
CA ILE A 145 3.50 -4.34 -5.18
C ILE A 145 2.07 -4.34 -4.66
N LEU A 146 1.55 -3.15 -4.34
CA LEU A 146 0.12 -2.93 -4.07
C LEU A 146 -0.59 -2.59 -5.39
N SER A 147 -1.54 -3.41 -5.79
CA SER A 147 -2.22 -3.27 -7.09
C SER A 147 -3.68 -3.69 -7.04
N SER A 148 -4.48 -3.16 -7.95
CA SER A 148 -5.81 -3.67 -8.31
C SER A 148 -5.80 -4.34 -9.70
N GLY A 149 -4.63 -4.67 -10.24
CA GLY A 149 -4.48 -5.27 -11.56
C GLY A 149 -4.69 -4.29 -12.72
N GLY A 150 -4.56 -2.97 -12.47
CA GLY A 150 -4.81 -1.93 -13.48
C GLY A 150 -6.29 -1.56 -13.67
N TYR A 151 -7.16 -2.00 -12.75
CA TYR A 151 -8.61 -1.73 -12.78
C TYR A 151 -9.06 -0.87 -11.60
N ALA A 152 -10.32 -0.42 -11.63
CA ALA A 152 -10.87 0.40 -10.56
C ALA A 152 -10.95 -0.38 -9.23
N THR A 153 -11.30 -1.65 -9.30
CA THR A 153 -11.44 -2.53 -8.13
C THR A 153 -10.63 -3.83 -8.27
N VAL A 154 -10.30 -4.41 -7.12
CA VAL A 154 -9.64 -5.73 -7.03
C VAL A 154 -10.43 -6.83 -7.77
N MET A 155 -11.76 -6.78 -7.73
CA MET A 155 -12.60 -7.79 -8.37
C MET A 155 -12.51 -7.75 -9.89
N GLU A 156 -12.50 -6.54 -10.47
CA GLU A 156 -12.31 -6.36 -11.92
C GLU A 156 -10.93 -6.81 -12.39
N GLY A 157 -9.90 -6.56 -11.58
CA GLY A 157 -8.50 -6.88 -11.91
C GLY A 157 -8.00 -8.23 -11.39
N LEU A 158 -8.85 -9.08 -10.82
CA LEU A 158 -8.43 -10.30 -10.13
C LEU A 158 -7.63 -11.25 -11.03
N ALA A 159 -8.03 -11.37 -12.30
CA ALA A 159 -7.32 -12.21 -13.27
C ALA A 159 -5.89 -11.70 -13.51
N VAL A 160 -5.71 -10.37 -13.66
CA VAL A 160 -4.38 -9.74 -13.83
C VAL A 160 -3.55 -9.88 -12.56
N LEU A 161 -4.14 -9.73 -11.39
CA LEU A 161 -3.44 -9.91 -10.11
C LEU A 161 -2.91 -11.35 -9.95
N LYS A 162 -3.69 -12.36 -10.37
CA LYS A 162 -3.24 -13.77 -10.40
C LYS A 162 -2.06 -13.96 -11.36
N GLU A 163 -2.09 -13.32 -12.53
CA GLU A 163 -0.99 -13.37 -13.50
C GLU A 163 0.27 -12.65 -12.97
N MET A 164 0.09 -11.48 -12.33
CA MET A 164 1.20 -10.79 -11.65
C MET A 164 1.82 -11.68 -10.56
N GLN A 165 1.01 -12.39 -9.77
CA GLN A 165 1.49 -13.31 -8.74
C GLN A 165 2.26 -14.49 -9.34
N GLN A 166 1.79 -15.08 -10.43
CA GLN A 166 2.50 -16.13 -11.16
C GLN A 166 3.85 -15.61 -11.68
N ARG A 167 3.86 -14.42 -12.27
CA ARG A 167 5.09 -13.79 -12.77
C ARG A 167 6.07 -13.46 -11.64
N ALA A 168 5.57 -12.99 -10.51
CA ALA A 168 6.37 -12.72 -9.32
C ALA A 168 7.10 -13.97 -8.81
N SER A 169 6.47 -15.14 -8.90
CA SER A 169 7.07 -16.44 -8.54
C SER A 169 7.77 -16.44 -7.17
N GLY A 170 7.20 -15.73 -6.20
CA GLY A 170 7.74 -15.59 -4.85
C GLY A 170 8.94 -14.62 -4.70
N ARG A 171 9.38 -13.96 -5.78
CA ARG A 171 10.50 -12.99 -5.74
C ARG A 171 10.08 -11.61 -5.20
N ILE A 172 8.82 -11.27 -5.29
CA ILE A 172 8.20 -10.06 -4.77
C ILE A 172 6.79 -10.39 -4.32
N GLU A 173 6.28 -9.70 -3.29
CA GLU A 173 4.91 -9.86 -2.81
C GLU A 173 3.93 -9.08 -3.69
N ILE A 174 2.91 -9.75 -4.22
CA ILE A 174 1.76 -9.08 -4.87
C ILE A 174 0.65 -8.95 -3.81
N MET A 175 0.29 -7.73 -3.49
CA MET A 175 -0.71 -7.38 -2.49
C MET A 175 -1.94 -6.77 -3.16
N PRO A 176 -3.03 -7.52 -3.33
CA PRO A 176 -4.28 -6.99 -3.85
C PRO A 176 -4.86 -5.88 -2.98
N GLY A 177 -5.37 -4.82 -3.62
CA GLY A 177 -6.04 -3.71 -2.95
C GLY A 177 -7.14 -3.09 -3.81
N SER A 178 -7.85 -2.10 -3.27
CA SER A 178 -9.01 -1.42 -3.86
C SER A 178 -10.31 -2.23 -3.80
N GLY A 179 -11.11 -1.95 -2.77
CA GLY A 179 -12.45 -2.50 -2.62
C GLY A 179 -12.51 -3.86 -1.94
N ILE A 180 -11.45 -4.33 -1.29
CA ILE A 180 -11.49 -5.52 -0.43
C ILE A 180 -12.38 -5.26 0.77
N ASN A 181 -13.33 -6.18 1.01
CA ASN A 181 -14.32 -6.12 2.09
C ASN A 181 -14.73 -7.55 2.52
N PRO A 182 -15.48 -7.72 3.64
CA PRO A 182 -15.86 -9.05 4.12
C PRO A 182 -16.65 -9.89 3.13
N GLN A 183 -17.37 -9.27 2.17
CA GLN A 183 -18.25 -9.97 1.24
C GLN A 183 -17.50 -10.57 0.05
N ASN A 184 -16.35 -9.99 -0.36
CA ASN A 184 -15.61 -10.46 -1.54
C ASN A 184 -14.32 -11.22 -1.22
N ILE A 185 -13.90 -11.27 0.03
CA ILE A 185 -12.64 -11.89 0.44
C ILE A 185 -12.54 -13.37 0.05
N SER A 186 -13.61 -14.13 0.21
CA SER A 186 -13.65 -15.56 -0.12
C SER A 186 -13.45 -15.80 -1.62
N GLU A 187 -14.00 -14.94 -2.48
CA GLU A 187 -13.82 -15.02 -3.93
C GLU A 187 -12.38 -14.66 -4.32
N ILE A 188 -11.79 -13.62 -3.71
CA ILE A 188 -10.39 -13.21 -3.96
C ILE A 188 -9.43 -14.36 -3.64
N LEU A 189 -9.70 -15.13 -2.60
CA LEU A 189 -8.83 -16.21 -2.12
C LEU A 189 -9.17 -17.59 -2.68
N SER A 190 -10.29 -17.77 -3.41
CA SER A 190 -10.78 -19.09 -3.83
C SER A 190 -9.78 -19.90 -4.67
N ASP A 191 -9.08 -19.24 -5.60
CA ASP A 191 -8.15 -19.89 -6.55
C ASP A 191 -6.76 -19.25 -6.53
N SER A 192 -6.44 -18.50 -5.48
CA SER A 192 -5.17 -17.78 -5.38
C SER A 192 -4.76 -17.67 -3.92
N HIS A 193 -3.45 -17.63 -3.69
CA HIS A 193 -2.91 -17.46 -2.35
C HIS A 193 -2.09 -16.16 -2.28
N PHE A 194 -2.76 -15.05 -1.95
CA PHE A 194 -2.07 -13.80 -1.65
C PHE A 194 -1.71 -13.76 -0.17
N THR A 195 -0.43 -13.57 0.13
CA THR A 195 0.06 -13.51 1.53
C THR A 195 -0.44 -12.26 2.25
N TRP A 196 -0.58 -11.15 1.52
CA TRP A 196 -1.08 -9.88 2.02
C TRP A 196 -2.27 -9.38 1.22
N LEU A 197 -3.20 -8.76 1.91
CA LEU A 197 -4.36 -8.08 1.35
C LEU A 197 -4.41 -6.67 1.91
N HIS A 198 -4.81 -5.69 1.09
CA HIS A 198 -4.85 -4.28 1.48
C HIS A 198 -6.28 -3.74 1.43
N SER A 199 -6.75 -3.13 2.53
CA SER A 199 -8.07 -2.51 2.62
C SER A 199 -8.05 -1.27 3.51
N SER A 200 -8.92 -0.29 3.23
CA SER A 200 -9.19 0.79 4.17
C SER A 200 -10.07 0.37 5.34
N CYS A 201 -10.73 -0.79 5.23
CA CYS A 201 -11.69 -1.29 6.22
C CYS A 201 -12.68 -0.20 6.67
N SER A 202 -13.08 0.69 5.75
CA SER A 202 -13.85 1.87 6.08
C SER A 202 -15.34 1.65 5.91
N ILE A 203 -16.11 2.30 6.79
CA ILE A 203 -17.56 2.42 6.70
C ILE A 203 -17.95 3.88 6.53
N HIS A 204 -19.15 4.13 5.98
CA HIS A 204 -19.72 5.45 5.93
C HIS A 204 -20.44 5.77 7.23
N ARG A 205 -20.05 6.84 7.92
CA ARG A 205 -20.68 7.35 9.13
C ARG A 205 -20.83 8.86 9.05
N GLN A 206 -22.06 9.36 9.12
CA GLN A 206 -22.36 10.81 9.11
C GLN A 206 -21.60 11.59 8.00
N ASN A 207 -21.69 11.14 6.74
CA ASN A 207 -21.02 11.73 5.57
C ASN A 207 -19.49 11.62 5.52
N SER A 208 -18.87 10.89 6.43
CA SER A 208 -17.41 10.63 6.42
C SER A 208 -17.13 9.15 6.26
N LYS A 209 -16.04 8.81 5.61
CA LYS A 209 -15.44 7.48 5.65
C LYS A 209 -14.53 7.38 6.87
N ILE A 210 -14.74 6.39 7.70
CA ILE A 210 -13.89 6.11 8.87
C ILE A 210 -13.46 4.65 8.86
N THR A 211 -12.23 4.37 9.25
CA THR A 211 -11.76 3.00 9.46
C THR A 211 -12.49 2.38 10.63
N ASP A 212 -13.01 1.15 10.45
CA ASP A 212 -13.84 0.48 11.43
C ASP A 212 -13.21 -0.82 11.93
N SER A 213 -13.04 -0.92 13.24
CA SER A 213 -12.42 -2.08 13.88
C SER A 213 -13.21 -3.38 13.73
N GLN A 214 -14.54 -3.29 13.57
CA GLN A 214 -15.38 -4.46 13.34
C GLN A 214 -15.16 -5.02 11.93
N THR A 215 -15.09 -4.15 10.93
CA THR A 215 -14.77 -4.52 9.54
C THR A 215 -13.37 -5.18 9.45
N ILE A 216 -12.38 -4.69 10.20
CA ILE A 216 -11.06 -5.32 10.28
C ILE A 216 -11.19 -6.76 10.83
N LYS A 217 -11.94 -6.97 11.93
CA LYS A 217 -12.16 -8.30 12.52
C LYS A 217 -12.88 -9.24 11.57
N GLU A 218 -13.87 -8.77 10.86
CA GLU A 218 -14.62 -9.56 9.88
C GLU A 218 -13.73 -10.04 8.73
N ILE A 219 -12.93 -9.14 8.13
CA ILE A 219 -11.95 -9.54 7.12
C ILE A 219 -10.94 -10.52 7.71
N LYS A 220 -10.38 -10.22 8.89
CA LYS A 220 -9.44 -11.12 9.59
C LYS A 220 -10.03 -12.51 9.87
N THR A 221 -11.31 -12.60 10.14
CA THR A 221 -12.00 -13.88 10.32
C THR A 221 -12.11 -14.61 8.98
N ALA A 222 -12.54 -13.91 7.93
CA ALA A 222 -12.73 -14.49 6.59
C ALA A 222 -11.44 -15.01 5.94
N ILE A 223 -10.30 -14.35 6.17
CA ILE A 223 -8.99 -14.82 5.66
C ILE A 223 -8.42 -16.00 6.46
N ASN A 224 -9.07 -16.40 7.55
CA ASN A 224 -8.61 -17.43 8.46
C ASN A 224 -9.48 -18.72 8.40
N VAL A 225 -10.49 -18.73 7.54
CA VAL A 225 -11.33 -19.88 7.25
C VAL A 225 -10.73 -20.69 6.11
#